data_b178c4f2ea7120a19adb25b6822c096d
#
_entry.id   b178c4f2ea7120a19adb25b6822c096d
#
_cell.length_a   1.000
_cell.length_b   1.000
_cell.length_c   1.000
_cell.angle_alpha   90.00
_cell.angle_beta   90.00
_cell.angle_gamma   90.00
#
_symmetry.space_group_name_H-M   'P 1'
#
loop_
_entity.id
_entity.type
_entity.pdbx_description
1 polymer ?
#
loop_
_entity_poly.entity_id
_entity_poly.type
_entity_poly.pdbx_seq_one_letter_code
_entity_poly.pdbx_strand_id
1 'polypeptide(L)'
;MTCPRCGSQMTPGTTFCGACGTRVGQAAYGGTPTVEHRLLGTILPVLEITLQPGQNIVAEAGELSWMTSTITMRTSTQMGGGQGLLGLFKRAVGGGTLFMTEYTAVGREGTVAFATKMPGQILPVSVAPGQAYLVHRHGFVCATPAIELSMAFQRSLGAGIFGGAGFVLQKLAGSAQAWVELGGEVVTYDLQPGETLGVHPGHVGMLEERVGFDITTIPGIRNALFGGDGLFLAALTGPGRVWLQSLPLPNLAHALQPYLGQQEAAAGAAGGLTGTVLKGLLRGQ
;
A
#
# COMPACT_ATOMS: atom_id res chain seq x y z
N MET A 1 0.92 -0.66 32.54
CA MET A 1 0.07 -1.82 32.26
C MET A 1 0.93 -2.99 31.81
N THR A 2 0.43 -4.23 31.96
CA THR A 2 1.18 -5.42 31.55
C THR A 2 0.63 -5.99 30.24
N CYS A 3 1.52 -6.51 29.41
CA CYS A 3 1.13 -7.16 28.17
C CYS A 3 0.35 -8.45 28.43
N PRO A 4 -0.85 -8.61 27.85
CA PRO A 4 -1.69 -9.81 28.09
C PRO A 4 -1.09 -11.09 27.52
N ARG A 5 -0.12 -11.00 26.61
CA ARG A 5 0.53 -12.16 25.97
C ARG A 5 1.81 -12.61 26.66
N CYS A 6 2.68 -11.67 27.07
CA CYS A 6 4.01 -12.02 27.60
C CYS A 6 4.25 -11.52 29.02
N GLY A 7 3.34 -10.78 29.64
CA GLY A 7 3.45 -10.26 31.00
C GLY A 7 4.45 -9.08 31.18
N SER A 8 5.13 -8.66 30.13
CA SER A 8 6.10 -7.55 30.22
C SER A 8 5.41 -6.24 30.58
N GLN A 9 6.07 -5.43 31.40
CA GLN A 9 5.61 -4.08 31.71
C GLN A 9 5.70 -3.17 30.48
N MET A 10 4.68 -2.36 30.28
CA MET A 10 4.55 -1.47 29.12
C MET A 10 4.28 -0.04 29.59
N THR A 11 4.80 0.92 28.84
CA THR A 11 4.50 2.33 29.05
C THR A 11 3.02 2.61 28.71
N PRO A 12 2.29 3.39 29.52
CA PRO A 12 0.94 3.81 29.18
C PRO A 12 0.90 4.50 27.82
N GLY A 13 -0.07 4.13 26.96
CA GLY A 13 -0.22 4.71 25.63
C GLY A 13 0.49 3.95 24.48
N THR A 14 1.27 2.91 24.77
CA THR A 14 1.86 2.08 23.72
C THR A 14 0.82 1.17 23.05
N THR A 15 0.83 1.14 21.75
CA THR A 15 -0.09 0.35 20.92
C THR A 15 0.40 -1.09 20.73
N PHE A 16 1.70 -1.34 20.90
CA PHE A 16 2.35 -2.64 20.77
C PHE A 16 3.28 -2.92 21.95
N CYS A 17 3.35 -4.16 22.36
CA CYS A 17 4.30 -4.61 23.35
C CYS A 17 5.72 -4.62 22.75
N GLY A 18 6.64 -3.84 23.32
CA GLY A 18 8.04 -3.79 22.86
C GLY A 18 8.81 -5.10 23.05
N ALA A 19 8.32 -6.03 23.90
CA ALA A 19 8.98 -7.30 24.15
C ALA A 19 8.52 -8.42 23.22
N CYS A 20 7.26 -8.45 22.81
CA CYS A 20 6.71 -9.56 22.01
C CYS A 20 5.92 -9.11 20.76
N GLY A 21 5.89 -7.82 20.45
CA GLY A 21 5.19 -7.27 19.29
C GLY A 21 3.65 -7.36 19.36
N THR A 22 3.08 -7.92 20.43
CA THR A 22 1.61 -8.05 20.54
C THR A 22 0.96 -6.68 20.66
N ARG A 23 -0.06 -6.43 19.87
CA ARG A 23 -0.90 -5.23 19.97
C ARG A 23 -1.68 -5.24 21.29
N VAL A 24 -1.59 -4.15 22.07
CA VAL A 24 -2.09 -4.10 23.44
C VAL A 24 -3.00 -2.90 23.76
N GLY A 25 -3.28 -2.05 22.83
CA GLY A 25 -4.18 -0.91 23.01
C GLY A 25 -4.85 -0.48 21.72
N GLN A 26 -6.14 -0.30 21.75
CA GLN A 26 -6.83 0.61 20.85
C GLN A 26 -6.78 1.97 21.53
N ALA A 27 -6.02 2.92 20.96
CA ALA A 27 -6.25 4.32 21.29
C ALA A 27 -7.65 4.65 20.74
N ALA A 28 -8.61 4.83 21.64
CA ALA A 28 -9.90 5.41 21.32
C ALA A 28 -9.64 6.88 20.95
N TYR A 29 -9.36 7.15 19.69
CA TYR A 29 -9.40 8.50 19.15
C TYR A 29 -10.84 8.84 18.84
N GLY A 30 -11.29 9.97 19.35
CA GLY A 30 -12.67 10.39 19.32
C GLY A 30 -13.28 10.42 17.92
N GLY A 31 -14.45 9.80 17.75
CA GLY A 31 -15.44 10.16 16.75
C GLY A 31 -15.25 9.66 15.32
N THR A 32 -14.20 8.92 14.98
CA THR A 32 -14.08 8.34 13.65
C THR A 32 -15.06 7.16 13.51
N PRO A 33 -15.88 7.09 12.45
CA PRO A 33 -16.78 5.96 12.23
C PRO A 33 -15.97 4.67 12.15
N THR A 34 -16.08 3.81 13.14
CA THR A 34 -15.44 2.49 13.12
C THR A 34 -16.44 1.46 12.61
N VAL A 35 -16.00 0.64 11.68
CA VAL A 35 -16.73 -0.55 11.25
C VAL A 35 -16.13 -1.79 11.91
N GLU A 36 -16.97 -2.79 12.16
CA GLU A 36 -16.51 -4.07 12.70
C GLU A 36 -15.59 -4.76 11.67
N HIS A 37 -14.43 -5.20 12.12
CA HIS A 37 -13.47 -5.87 11.26
C HIS A 37 -12.65 -6.92 12.01
N ARG A 38 -12.15 -7.89 11.29
CA ARG A 38 -11.20 -8.89 11.79
C ARG A 38 -10.09 -9.15 10.79
N LEU A 39 -8.91 -9.43 11.29
CA LEU A 39 -7.76 -9.87 10.50
C LEU A 39 -7.56 -11.36 10.70
N LEU A 40 -7.56 -12.12 9.62
CA LEU A 40 -7.42 -13.57 9.59
C LEU A 40 -6.08 -13.93 8.94
N GLY A 41 -5.33 -14.82 9.56
CA GLY A 41 -4.00 -15.21 9.09
C GLY A 41 -2.89 -14.28 9.58
N THR A 42 -1.65 -14.66 9.28
CA THR A 42 -0.44 -13.96 9.77
C THR A 42 0.57 -13.64 8.66
N ILE A 43 0.70 -14.52 7.65
CA ILE A 43 1.66 -14.35 6.55
C ILE A 43 1.02 -13.67 5.36
N LEU A 44 -0.19 -14.10 5.00
CA LEU A 44 -1.04 -13.54 3.95
C LEU A 44 -2.40 -13.22 4.59
N PRO A 45 -2.46 -12.16 5.42
CA PRO A 45 -3.67 -11.85 6.15
C PRO A 45 -4.80 -11.43 5.23
N VAL A 46 -6.02 -11.74 5.69
CA VAL A 46 -7.26 -11.29 5.08
C VAL A 46 -7.92 -10.33 6.04
N LEU A 47 -8.29 -9.17 5.56
CA LEU A 47 -9.18 -8.23 6.25
C LEU A 47 -10.62 -8.57 5.88
N GLU A 48 -11.42 -8.97 6.87
CA GLU A 48 -12.88 -9.03 6.73
C GLU A 48 -13.52 -7.85 7.47
N ILE A 49 -14.42 -7.17 6.78
CA ILE A 49 -15.20 -6.05 7.32
C ILE A 49 -16.66 -6.44 7.29
N THR A 50 -17.30 -6.34 8.46
CA THR A 50 -18.74 -6.54 8.62
C THR A 50 -19.44 -5.19 8.54
N LEU A 51 -20.35 -5.06 7.59
CA LEU A 51 -21.15 -3.85 7.36
C LEU A 51 -22.60 -4.08 7.78
N GLN A 52 -23.13 -3.21 8.64
CA GLN A 52 -24.55 -3.15 8.95
C GLN A 52 -25.34 -2.53 7.79
N PRO A 53 -26.66 -2.77 7.67
CA PRO A 53 -27.47 -2.19 6.60
C PRO A 53 -27.27 -0.68 6.47
N GLY A 54 -26.92 -0.21 5.27
CA GLY A 54 -26.63 1.19 4.97
C GLY A 54 -25.20 1.63 5.29
N GLN A 55 -24.40 0.83 6.00
CA GLN A 55 -22.97 1.11 6.12
C GLN A 55 -22.24 0.79 4.82
N ASN A 56 -21.19 1.55 4.56
CA ASN A 56 -20.36 1.38 3.38
C ASN A 56 -18.87 1.58 3.68
N ILE A 57 -18.04 1.03 2.80
CA ILE A 57 -16.60 1.27 2.71
C ILE A 57 -16.21 1.55 1.27
N VAL A 58 -15.06 2.15 1.08
CA VAL A 58 -14.46 2.42 -0.22
C VAL A 58 -13.09 1.75 -0.34
N ALA A 59 -12.79 1.19 -1.51
CA ALA A 59 -11.50 0.60 -1.83
C ALA A 59 -11.07 1.00 -3.25
N GLU A 60 -9.78 0.85 -3.58
CA GLU A 60 -9.37 0.94 -4.99
C GLU A 60 -10.03 -0.16 -5.82
N ALA A 61 -10.28 0.13 -7.10
CA ALA A 61 -10.87 -0.86 -8.00
C ALA A 61 -9.93 -2.06 -8.17
N GLY A 62 -10.49 -3.26 -8.00
CA GLY A 62 -9.73 -4.51 -8.10
C GLY A 62 -9.20 -5.07 -6.77
N GLU A 63 -9.41 -4.36 -5.64
CA GLU A 63 -8.98 -4.84 -4.32
C GLU A 63 -9.86 -5.94 -3.73
N LEU A 64 -11.12 -6.07 -4.17
CA LEU A 64 -12.07 -7.06 -3.65
C LEU A 64 -11.56 -8.49 -3.82
N SER A 65 -11.58 -9.25 -2.72
CA SER A 65 -11.34 -10.70 -2.76
C SER A 65 -12.64 -11.50 -2.77
N TRP A 66 -13.55 -11.25 -1.83
CA TRP A 66 -14.91 -11.82 -1.82
C TRP A 66 -15.86 -10.96 -0.99
N MET A 67 -17.15 -11.21 -1.18
CA MET A 67 -18.22 -10.55 -0.42
C MET A 67 -19.47 -11.42 -0.33
N THR A 68 -20.33 -11.12 0.64
CA THR A 68 -21.67 -11.74 0.73
C THR A 68 -22.62 -11.11 -0.30
N SER A 69 -23.69 -11.85 -0.66
CA SER A 69 -24.71 -11.39 -1.63
C SER A 69 -25.52 -10.18 -1.16
N THR A 70 -25.39 -9.79 0.11
CA THR A 70 -26.02 -8.60 0.70
C THR A 70 -25.24 -7.31 0.45
N ILE A 71 -24.05 -7.42 -0.12
CA ILE A 71 -23.23 -6.26 -0.48
C ILE A 71 -23.49 -5.87 -1.94
N THR A 72 -23.73 -4.60 -2.18
CA THR A 72 -23.78 -4.00 -3.52
C THR A 72 -22.51 -3.22 -3.79
N MET A 73 -22.02 -3.27 -5.03
CA MET A 73 -20.84 -2.55 -5.48
C MET A 73 -21.24 -1.41 -6.43
N ARG A 74 -20.62 -0.25 -6.25
CA ARG A 74 -20.71 0.88 -7.19
C ARG A 74 -19.32 1.39 -7.50
N THR A 75 -18.85 1.17 -8.70
CA THR A 75 -17.57 1.72 -9.17
C THR A 75 -17.84 3.04 -9.86
N SER A 76 -17.20 4.11 -9.39
CA SER A 76 -17.29 5.41 -10.03
C SER A 76 -16.25 5.50 -11.14
N THR A 77 -16.74 5.47 -12.38
CA THR A 77 -15.96 5.75 -13.59
C THR A 77 -16.19 7.18 -14.10
N GLN A 78 -17.05 7.98 -13.45
CA GLN A 78 -17.46 9.27 -13.98
C GLN A 78 -16.48 10.39 -13.66
N MET A 79 -15.84 10.85 -14.69
CA MET A 79 -15.40 12.24 -14.88
C MET A 79 -16.66 13.11 -15.10
N GLY A 80 -17.22 13.72 -14.07
CA GLY A 80 -18.33 14.70 -14.29
C GLY A 80 -19.32 14.79 -13.13
N GLY A 81 -19.37 15.99 -12.50
CA GLY A 81 -20.49 16.67 -11.87
C GLY A 81 -21.64 15.87 -11.24
N GLY A 82 -21.43 15.34 -10.03
CA GLY A 82 -22.52 14.89 -9.20
C GLY A 82 -22.21 15.22 -7.73
N GLN A 83 -23.18 15.80 -7.04
CA GLN A 83 -23.11 16.08 -5.59
C GLN A 83 -23.30 14.74 -4.84
N GLY A 84 -22.19 14.02 -4.61
CA GLY A 84 -22.17 12.82 -3.80
C GLY A 84 -20.77 12.63 -3.19
N LEU A 85 -20.64 11.83 -2.13
CA LEU A 85 -19.37 11.53 -1.46
C LEU A 85 -18.24 11.15 -2.46
N LEU A 86 -18.58 10.48 -3.55
CA LEU A 86 -17.65 10.11 -4.65
C LEU A 86 -17.10 11.31 -5.44
N GLY A 87 -17.70 12.51 -5.33
CA GLY A 87 -17.18 13.74 -5.92
C GLY A 87 -15.90 14.26 -5.28
N LEU A 88 -15.59 13.85 -4.04
CA LEU A 88 -14.38 14.24 -3.32
C LEU A 88 -13.14 13.52 -3.83
N PHE A 89 -13.27 12.30 -4.38
CA PHE A 89 -12.16 11.53 -4.94
C PHE A 89 -11.67 12.02 -6.31
N LYS A 90 -12.27 13.07 -6.84
CA LYS A 90 -11.99 13.63 -8.17
C LYS A 90 -10.74 14.49 -8.28
N ARG A 91 -10.08 14.82 -7.19
CA ARG A 91 -8.88 15.65 -7.24
C ARG A 91 -7.68 14.79 -7.63
N ALA A 92 -7.45 14.86 -8.92
CA ALA A 92 -6.34 14.33 -9.67
C ALA A 92 -5.08 14.04 -8.84
N VAL A 93 -4.86 12.78 -8.66
CA VAL A 93 -3.52 12.24 -8.51
C VAL A 93 -2.83 12.50 -9.85
N GLY A 94 -1.80 13.33 -9.90
CA GLY A 94 -1.13 13.73 -11.13
C GLY A 94 -0.78 12.54 -12.01
N GLY A 95 -1.48 12.39 -13.13
CA GLY A 95 -1.22 11.41 -14.16
C GLY A 95 -1.96 10.07 -14.08
N GLY A 96 -2.77 9.78 -13.06
CA GLY A 96 -3.58 8.54 -13.00
C GLY A 96 -4.93 8.77 -12.33
N THR A 97 -6.00 8.25 -12.92
CA THR A 97 -7.34 8.25 -12.33
C THR A 97 -7.42 7.12 -11.31
N LEU A 98 -7.56 7.43 -10.02
CA LEU A 98 -7.91 6.43 -9.01
C LEU A 98 -9.38 6.08 -9.21
N PHE A 99 -9.64 4.84 -9.58
CA PHE A 99 -11.00 4.30 -9.62
C PHE A 99 -11.31 3.71 -8.25
N MET A 100 -12.34 4.26 -7.60
CA MET A 100 -12.79 3.78 -6.30
C MET A 100 -14.08 3.00 -6.45
N THR A 101 -14.16 1.91 -5.71
CA THR A 101 -15.37 1.09 -5.60
C THR A 101 -15.94 1.24 -4.20
N GLU A 102 -17.21 1.58 -4.11
CA GLU A 102 -18.00 1.62 -2.87
C GLU A 102 -18.72 0.30 -2.70
N TYR A 103 -18.64 -0.25 -1.48
CA TYR A 103 -19.30 -1.49 -1.06
C TYR A 103 -20.30 -1.14 0.04
N THR A 104 -21.58 -1.41 -0.20
CA THR A 104 -22.68 -1.04 0.73
C THR A 104 -23.51 -2.26 1.08
N ALA A 105 -23.77 -2.48 2.38
CA ALA A 105 -24.68 -3.51 2.84
C ALA A 105 -26.15 -3.08 2.63
N VAL A 106 -26.96 -3.95 2.02
CA VAL A 106 -28.36 -3.68 1.68
C VAL A 106 -29.28 -4.71 2.34
N GLY A 107 -30.28 -4.22 3.05
CA GLY A 107 -31.34 -5.02 3.68
C GLY A 107 -30.92 -5.74 4.97
N ARG A 108 -29.75 -6.35 5.00
CA ARG A 108 -29.17 -7.02 6.18
C ARG A 108 -27.66 -6.87 6.21
N GLU A 109 -27.06 -7.29 7.30
CA GLU A 109 -25.61 -7.34 7.48
C GLU A 109 -24.91 -8.08 6.31
N GLY A 110 -23.74 -7.61 5.94
CA GLY A 110 -22.91 -8.21 4.91
C GLY A 110 -21.42 -8.09 5.20
N THR A 111 -20.64 -9.00 4.63
CA THR A 111 -19.19 -9.05 4.79
C THR A 111 -18.51 -8.74 3.46
N VAL A 112 -17.45 -7.93 3.54
CA VAL A 112 -16.52 -7.67 2.43
C VAL A 112 -15.13 -8.07 2.88
N ALA A 113 -14.38 -8.75 2.03
CA ALA A 113 -13.05 -9.24 2.36
C ALA A 113 -11.99 -8.79 1.34
N PHE A 114 -10.81 -8.47 1.88
CA PHE A 114 -9.62 -8.04 1.16
C PHE A 114 -8.44 -8.90 1.62
N ALA A 115 -7.89 -9.71 0.74
CA ALA A 115 -6.67 -10.49 0.98
C ALA A 115 -5.44 -9.69 0.54
N THR A 116 -4.35 -9.81 1.27
CA THR A 116 -3.07 -9.22 0.87
C THR A 116 -2.57 -9.83 -0.45
N LYS A 117 -1.90 -9.02 -1.26
CA LYS A 117 -1.33 -9.41 -2.56
C LYS A 117 0.01 -10.13 -2.42
N MET A 118 0.65 -9.96 -1.27
CA MET A 118 1.96 -10.55 -0.95
C MET A 118 2.05 -10.84 0.56
N PRO A 119 3.03 -11.65 0.99
CA PRO A 119 3.31 -11.80 2.42
C PRO A 119 3.54 -10.44 3.08
N GLY A 120 2.84 -10.19 4.20
CA GLY A 120 2.93 -8.90 4.86
C GLY A 120 1.90 -8.73 5.97
N GLN A 121 1.55 -7.48 6.24
CA GLN A 121 0.63 -7.11 7.31
C GLN A 121 -0.40 -6.11 6.82
N ILE A 122 -1.63 -6.20 7.32
CA ILE A 122 -2.65 -5.16 7.17
C ILE A 122 -2.74 -4.39 8.48
N LEU A 123 -2.50 -3.09 8.43
CA LEU A 123 -2.55 -2.20 9.58
C LEU A 123 -3.83 -1.36 9.55
N PRO A 124 -4.67 -1.40 10.59
CA PRO A 124 -5.74 -0.42 10.76
C PRO A 124 -5.15 0.92 11.17
N VAL A 125 -5.53 1.98 10.47
CA VAL A 125 -5.07 3.35 10.66
C VAL A 125 -6.26 4.27 10.90
N SER A 126 -6.29 4.94 12.05
CA SER A 126 -7.28 5.99 12.32
C SER A 126 -6.76 7.31 11.79
N VAL A 127 -7.47 7.89 10.83
CA VAL A 127 -7.17 9.21 10.27
C VAL A 127 -8.11 10.21 10.93
N ALA A 128 -7.58 11.05 11.82
CA ALA A 128 -8.35 12.09 12.50
C ALA A 128 -8.28 13.40 11.72
N PRO A 129 -9.24 14.32 11.89
CA PRO A 129 -9.18 15.65 11.29
C PRO A 129 -7.87 16.36 11.63
N GLY A 130 -7.19 16.89 10.63
CA GLY A 130 -5.89 17.55 10.78
C GLY A 130 -4.68 16.60 10.89
N GLN A 131 -4.90 15.29 10.85
CA GLN A 131 -3.86 14.27 10.72
C GLN A 131 -3.85 13.70 9.31
N ALA A 132 -2.67 13.39 8.80
CA ALA A 132 -2.54 12.69 7.55
C ALA A 132 -1.33 11.76 7.58
N TYR A 133 -1.40 10.74 6.73
CA TYR A 133 -0.34 9.76 6.54
C TYR A 133 0.06 9.72 5.08
N LEU A 134 1.34 9.51 4.83
CA LEU A 134 1.87 9.21 3.50
C LEU A 134 2.15 7.73 3.44
N VAL A 135 1.58 7.05 2.45
CA VAL A 135 1.65 5.59 2.29
C VAL A 135 2.21 5.27 0.91
N HIS A 136 3.00 4.22 0.79
CA HIS A 136 3.49 3.79 -0.51
C HIS A 136 2.32 3.47 -1.47
N ARG A 137 2.54 3.62 -2.79
CA ARG A 137 1.51 3.58 -3.83
C ARG A 137 0.51 2.42 -3.74
N HIS A 138 0.95 1.25 -3.32
CA HIS A 138 0.13 0.04 -3.28
C HIS A 138 -0.30 -0.32 -1.85
N GLY A 139 -0.13 0.59 -0.89
CA GLY A 139 -0.41 0.30 0.52
C GLY A 139 -1.86 0.56 0.94
N PHE A 140 -2.62 1.37 0.23
CA PHE A 140 -4.03 1.58 0.57
C PHE A 140 -4.87 0.36 0.18
N VAL A 141 -5.63 -0.19 1.12
CA VAL A 141 -6.55 -1.31 0.90
C VAL A 141 -7.99 -0.80 0.81
N CYS A 142 -8.51 -0.25 1.89
CA CYS A 142 -9.86 0.30 1.96
C CYS A 142 -9.99 1.28 3.13
N ALA A 143 -11.10 2.01 3.18
CA ALA A 143 -11.42 2.91 4.28
C ALA A 143 -12.93 3.14 4.41
N THR A 144 -13.34 3.74 5.54
CA THR A 144 -14.67 4.36 5.66
C THR A 144 -14.77 5.60 4.76
N PRO A 145 -15.97 6.01 4.31
CA PRO A 145 -16.15 6.96 3.20
C PRO A 145 -15.54 8.37 3.38
N ALA A 146 -15.28 8.79 4.62
CA ALA A 146 -14.72 10.13 4.86
C ALA A 146 -13.19 10.20 4.70
N ILE A 147 -12.60 9.24 3.97
CA ILE A 147 -11.19 9.26 3.56
C ILE A 147 -11.00 10.19 2.36
N GLU A 148 -9.91 10.94 2.38
CA GLU A 148 -9.44 11.74 1.27
C GLU A 148 -8.09 11.17 0.79
N LEU A 149 -8.05 10.75 -0.48
CA LEU A 149 -6.86 10.21 -1.12
C LEU A 149 -6.31 11.24 -2.12
N SER A 150 -5.01 11.48 -2.03
CA SER A 150 -4.30 12.33 -3.00
C SER A 150 -2.85 11.87 -3.18
N MET A 151 -2.21 12.30 -4.25
CA MET A 151 -0.77 12.09 -4.42
C MET A 151 -0.01 13.13 -3.59
N ALA A 152 0.91 12.67 -2.72
CA ALA A 152 1.74 13.55 -1.92
C ALA A 152 3.13 13.75 -2.51
N PHE A 153 3.70 12.70 -3.08
CA PHE A 153 5.06 12.72 -3.60
C PHE A 153 5.21 11.78 -4.79
N GLN A 154 5.85 12.25 -5.85
CA GLN A 154 6.22 11.43 -7.00
C GLN A 154 7.60 11.85 -7.49
N ARG A 155 8.54 10.89 -7.60
CA ARG A 155 9.86 11.12 -8.16
C ARG A 155 10.31 9.93 -9.00
N SER A 156 10.77 10.20 -10.21
CA SER A 156 11.43 9.18 -11.02
C SER A 156 12.85 8.96 -10.49
N LEU A 157 13.14 7.74 -10.07
CA LEU A 157 14.46 7.33 -9.53
C LEU A 157 15.23 6.42 -10.49
N GLY A 158 14.92 6.51 -11.79
CA GLY A 158 15.42 5.59 -12.81
C GLY A 158 14.42 4.46 -13.09
N ALA A 159 14.46 3.92 -14.31
CA ALA A 159 13.48 2.93 -14.76
C ALA A 159 13.65 1.54 -14.09
N GLY A 160 14.82 1.28 -13.48
CA GLY A 160 15.17 -0.04 -12.96
C GLY A 160 14.61 -0.39 -11.58
N ILE A 161 14.42 0.61 -10.68
CA ILE A 161 14.13 0.33 -9.26
C ILE A 161 12.63 0.29 -8.97
N PHE A 162 11.83 1.15 -9.58
CA PHE A 162 10.39 1.29 -9.28
C PHE A 162 9.49 1.16 -10.51
N GLY A 163 10.02 0.64 -11.62
CA GLY A 163 9.31 0.63 -12.89
C GLY A 163 9.11 2.04 -13.45
N GLY A 164 8.36 2.17 -14.53
CA GLY A 164 8.15 3.47 -15.21
C GLY A 164 7.42 4.55 -14.40
N ALA A 165 6.74 4.17 -13.30
CA ALA A 165 5.99 5.11 -12.48
C ALA A 165 6.84 5.86 -11.43
N GLY A 166 8.07 5.38 -11.13
CA GLY A 166 8.92 5.94 -10.10
C GLY A 166 8.42 5.64 -8.67
N PHE A 167 9.05 6.31 -7.69
CA PHE A 167 8.63 6.25 -6.29
C PHE A 167 7.44 7.19 -6.05
N VAL A 168 6.38 6.67 -5.47
CA VAL A 168 5.11 7.39 -5.25
C VAL A 168 4.63 7.17 -3.83
N LEU A 169 4.26 8.25 -3.15
CA LEU A 169 3.51 8.23 -1.89
C LEU A 169 2.12 8.82 -2.10
N GLN A 170 1.12 8.11 -1.59
CA GLN A 170 -0.26 8.57 -1.50
C GLN A 170 -0.51 9.19 -0.13
N LYS A 171 -1.23 10.29 -0.07
CA LYS A 171 -1.68 10.91 1.17
C LYS A 171 -3.05 10.39 1.54
N LEU A 172 -3.19 9.92 2.78
CA LEU A 172 -4.43 9.57 3.45
C LEU A 172 -4.77 10.69 4.42
N ALA A 173 -5.89 11.37 4.24
CA ALA A 173 -6.39 12.45 5.07
C ALA A 173 -7.90 12.31 5.31
N GLY A 174 -8.51 13.23 6.04
CA GLY A 174 -9.95 13.25 6.32
C GLY A 174 -10.30 12.84 7.75
N SER A 175 -11.45 12.15 7.93
CA SER A 175 -11.90 11.63 9.23
C SER A 175 -12.40 10.21 9.02
N ALA A 176 -11.50 9.24 8.93
CA ALA A 176 -11.79 7.89 8.49
C ALA A 176 -11.00 6.84 9.24
N GLN A 177 -11.52 5.63 9.28
CA GLN A 177 -10.73 4.43 9.51
C GLN A 177 -10.27 3.88 8.16
N ALA A 178 -8.97 3.70 8.01
CA ALA A 178 -8.35 3.12 6.82
C ALA A 178 -7.61 1.83 7.18
N TRP A 179 -7.35 0.99 6.18
CA TRP A 179 -6.50 -0.18 6.29
C TRP A 179 -5.42 -0.10 5.24
N VAL A 180 -4.19 -0.35 5.68
CA VAL A 180 -2.98 -0.20 4.87
C VAL A 180 -2.23 -1.53 4.85
N GLU A 181 -1.88 -2.01 3.66
CA GLU A 181 -1.04 -3.19 3.45
C GLU A 181 0.43 -2.78 3.38
N LEU A 182 1.29 -3.44 4.15
CA LEU A 182 2.75 -3.32 4.10
C LEU A 182 3.38 -4.70 3.90
N GLY A 183 4.37 -4.78 3.01
CA GLY A 183 5.00 -6.05 2.63
C GLY A 183 6.03 -6.55 3.66
N GLY A 184 5.95 -7.84 3.99
CA GLY A 184 6.83 -8.50 4.96
C GLY A 184 6.59 -8.07 6.40
N GLU A 185 7.65 -7.97 7.18
CA GLU A 185 7.60 -7.48 8.55
C GLU A 185 7.61 -5.95 8.59
N VAL A 186 6.90 -5.40 9.56
CA VAL A 186 6.78 -3.95 9.76
C VAL A 186 7.59 -3.52 10.96
N VAL A 187 8.52 -2.60 10.74
CA VAL A 187 9.34 -1.97 11.78
C VAL A 187 8.97 -0.50 11.90
N THR A 188 8.77 -0.01 13.12
CA THR A 188 8.38 1.37 13.38
C THR A 188 9.46 2.14 14.13
N TYR A 189 9.65 3.42 13.75
CA TYR A 189 10.52 4.36 14.47
C TYR A 189 9.74 5.62 14.80
N ASP A 190 9.93 6.13 16.02
CA ASP A 190 9.44 7.43 16.48
C ASP A 190 10.62 8.43 16.44
N LEU A 191 10.74 9.14 15.33
CA LEU A 191 11.83 10.10 15.11
C LEU A 191 11.61 11.35 15.93
N GLN A 192 12.66 11.78 16.66
CA GLN A 192 12.67 13.02 17.41
C GLN A 192 12.85 14.22 16.47
N PRO A 193 12.51 15.46 16.91
CA PRO A 193 12.78 16.66 16.12
C PRO A 193 14.25 16.75 15.69
N GLY A 194 14.49 16.83 14.37
CA GLY A 194 15.82 16.89 13.77
C GLY A 194 16.54 15.54 13.62
N GLU A 195 16.00 14.46 14.18
CA GLU A 195 16.53 13.11 13.94
C GLU A 195 16.23 12.69 12.49
N THR A 196 17.26 12.19 11.80
CA THR A 196 17.12 11.75 10.39
C THR A 196 17.49 10.28 10.24
N LEU A 197 16.59 9.52 9.63
CA LEU A 197 16.78 8.11 9.26
C LEU A 197 16.95 7.99 7.75
N GLY A 198 18.08 7.43 7.30
CA GLY A 198 18.32 7.11 5.89
C GLY A 198 17.74 5.73 5.55
N VAL A 199 16.83 5.66 4.58
CA VAL A 199 16.10 4.43 4.22
C VAL A 199 16.14 4.24 2.70
N HIS A 200 16.40 3.01 2.22
CA HIS A 200 16.16 2.73 0.81
C HIS A 200 14.68 2.98 0.47
N PRO A 201 14.34 3.78 -0.55
CA PRO A 201 12.97 4.28 -0.74
C PRO A 201 11.91 3.19 -0.79
N GLY A 202 12.20 2.01 -1.35
CA GLY A 202 11.28 0.89 -1.40
C GLY A 202 10.82 0.38 -0.02
N HIS A 203 11.66 0.53 1.01
CA HIS A 203 11.32 0.11 2.37
C HIS A 203 10.46 1.13 3.14
N VAL A 204 10.21 2.32 2.59
CA VAL A 204 9.26 3.28 3.18
C VAL A 204 7.85 2.78 2.93
N GLY A 205 7.21 2.26 3.97
CA GLY A 205 5.83 1.75 3.92
C GLY A 205 4.81 2.86 4.17
N MET A 206 4.92 3.53 5.32
CA MET A 206 4.04 4.62 5.73
C MET A 206 4.77 5.59 6.65
N LEU A 207 4.39 6.85 6.64
CA LEU A 207 4.88 7.86 7.59
C LEU A 207 3.79 8.88 7.91
N GLU A 208 3.88 9.50 9.09
CA GLU A 208 3.07 10.68 9.41
C GLU A 208 3.47 11.84 8.50
N GLU A 209 2.51 12.64 8.03
CA GLU A 209 2.75 13.76 7.09
C GLU A 209 3.76 14.79 7.63
N ARG A 210 3.87 14.92 8.94
CA ARG A 210 4.82 15.86 9.60
C ARG A 210 6.28 15.43 9.53
N VAL A 211 6.55 14.16 9.15
CA VAL A 211 7.91 13.67 8.90
C VAL A 211 8.41 14.26 7.60
N GLY A 212 9.54 14.95 7.66
CA GLY A 212 10.22 15.45 6.46
C GLY A 212 10.67 14.29 5.59
N PHE A 213 10.42 14.39 4.28
CA PHE A 213 10.79 13.38 3.29
C PHE A 213 11.61 14.02 2.18
N ASP A 214 12.84 13.58 2.00
CA ASP A 214 13.68 13.98 0.85
C ASP A 214 14.41 12.75 0.29
N ILE A 215 14.79 12.81 -0.98
CA ILE A 215 15.61 11.79 -1.64
C ILE A 215 16.99 12.35 -1.93
N THR A 216 17.97 11.72 -1.33
CA THR A 216 19.37 12.08 -1.45
C THR A 216 20.18 10.95 -2.09
N THR A 217 21.27 11.31 -2.75
CA THR A 217 22.28 10.36 -3.22
C THR A 217 23.39 10.25 -2.19
N ILE A 218 23.93 9.07 -1.95
CA ILE A 218 25.08 8.89 -1.04
C ILE A 218 26.33 9.49 -1.72
N PRO A 219 26.97 10.50 -1.10
CA PRO A 219 28.22 11.05 -1.62
C PRO A 219 29.35 10.01 -1.56
N GLY A 220 30.20 9.94 -2.59
CA GLY A 220 31.42 9.14 -2.57
C GLY A 220 31.36 7.73 -3.17
N ILE A 221 30.20 7.17 -3.39
CA ILE A 221 30.08 5.92 -4.16
C ILE A 221 29.90 6.27 -5.64
N ARG A 222 31.01 6.30 -6.39
CA ARG A 222 30.96 6.42 -7.84
C ARG A 222 30.38 5.12 -8.42
N ASN A 223 29.27 5.24 -9.08
CA ASN A 223 28.31 4.25 -9.57
C ASN A 223 28.84 3.22 -10.59
N ALA A 224 30.11 2.99 -10.69
CA ALA A 224 30.66 2.13 -11.75
C ALA A 224 30.55 0.63 -11.51
N LEU A 225 30.16 0.18 -10.30
CA LEU A 225 30.19 -1.24 -9.93
C LEU A 225 28.83 -1.92 -9.76
N PHE A 226 27.72 -1.19 -9.75
CA PHE A 226 26.38 -1.73 -9.46
C PHE A 226 25.32 -1.40 -10.52
N GLY A 227 25.65 -1.54 -11.78
CA GLY A 227 24.63 -1.62 -12.85
C GLY A 227 23.80 -0.36 -13.11
N GLY A 228 24.36 0.85 -12.95
CA GLY A 228 23.74 2.07 -13.48
C GLY A 228 22.64 2.72 -12.62
N ASP A 229 22.12 2.04 -11.62
CA ASP A 229 21.09 2.58 -10.72
C ASP A 229 21.77 3.20 -9.49
N GLY A 230 21.83 4.55 -9.44
CA GLY A 230 22.41 5.28 -8.30
C GLY A 230 21.79 4.82 -6.97
N LEU A 231 22.63 4.67 -5.92
CA LEU A 231 22.12 4.36 -4.60
C LEU A 231 21.42 5.61 -4.04
N PHE A 232 20.09 5.59 -4.07
CA PHE A 232 19.25 6.63 -3.49
C PHE A 232 18.83 6.25 -2.08
N LEU A 233 18.84 7.22 -1.18
CA LEU A 233 18.23 7.10 0.14
C LEU A 233 17.11 8.13 0.29
N ALA A 234 16.02 7.69 0.89
CA ALA A 234 15.04 8.58 1.48
C ALA A 234 15.58 9.04 2.84
N ALA A 235 15.76 10.33 3.02
CA ALA A 235 16.03 10.96 4.30
C ALA A 235 14.69 11.27 4.98
N LEU A 236 14.37 10.54 6.05
CA LEU A 236 13.17 10.74 6.84
C LEU A 236 13.55 11.54 8.08
N THR A 237 13.06 12.77 8.19
CA THR A 237 13.43 13.68 9.29
C THR A 237 12.23 13.93 10.20
N GLY A 238 12.38 13.61 11.49
CA GLY A 238 11.39 13.85 12.53
C GLY A 238 11.11 15.35 12.79
N PRO A 239 10.03 15.65 13.51
CA PRO A 239 9.34 14.72 14.41
C PRO A 239 8.25 13.89 13.74
N GLY A 240 8.12 12.63 14.16
CA GLY A 240 6.97 11.80 13.79
C GLY A 240 7.30 10.33 13.63
N ARG A 241 6.25 9.53 13.41
CA ARG A 241 6.38 8.08 13.27
C ARG A 241 6.51 7.67 11.82
N VAL A 242 7.39 6.69 11.60
CA VAL A 242 7.57 6.02 10.31
C VAL A 242 7.39 4.52 10.47
N TRP A 243 6.82 3.88 9.45
CA TRP A 243 6.65 2.43 9.35
C TRP A 243 7.43 1.95 8.13
N LEU A 244 8.38 1.09 8.37
CA LEU A 244 9.19 0.48 7.32
C LEU A 244 8.68 -0.95 7.05
N GLN A 245 8.77 -1.35 5.79
CA GLN A 245 8.39 -2.69 5.32
C GLN A 245 9.63 -3.48 4.89
N SER A 246 9.71 -4.76 5.26
CA SER A 246 10.89 -5.58 4.94
C SER A 246 10.86 -6.16 3.53
N LEU A 247 9.66 -6.28 2.90
CA LEU A 247 9.48 -6.85 1.57
C LEU A 247 8.78 -5.86 0.62
N PRO A 248 9.49 -4.85 0.07
CA PRO A 248 8.90 -3.97 -0.94
C PRO A 248 8.55 -4.75 -2.22
N LEU A 249 7.39 -4.46 -2.83
CA LEU A 249 6.95 -5.11 -4.07
C LEU A 249 7.99 -5.04 -5.21
N PRO A 250 8.70 -3.91 -5.44
CA PRO A 250 9.76 -3.86 -6.45
C PRO A 250 10.89 -4.85 -6.18
N ASN A 251 11.29 -5.04 -4.92
CA ASN A 251 12.35 -5.99 -4.56
C ASN A 251 11.91 -7.43 -4.80
N LEU A 252 10.65 -7.77 -4.47
CA LEU A 252 10.07 -9.08 -4.77
C LEU A 252 10.02 -9.33 -6.27
N ALA A 253 9.55 -8.37 -7.06
CA ALA A 253 9.50 -8.45 -8.52
C ALA A 253 10.89 -8.66 -9.11
N HIS A 254 11.89 -7.91 -8.63
CA HIS A 254 13.29 -8.07 -9.06
C HIS A 254 13.86 -9.44 -8.71
N ALA A 255 13.57 -9.95 -7.52
CA ALA A 255 14.00 -11.29 -7.09
C ALA A 255 13.38 -12.41 -7.95
N LEU A 256 12.17 -12.22 -8.47
CA LEU A 256 11.48 -13.19 -9.33
C LEU A 256 11.87 -13.09 -10.81
N GLN A 257 12.36 -11.93 -11.26
CA GLN A 257 12.68 -11.66 -12.67
C GLN A 257 13.57 -12.71 -13.34
N PRO A 258 14.67 -13.22 -12.72
CA PRO A 258 15.52 -14.24 -13.33
C PRO A 258 14.78 -15.56 -13.62
N TYR A 259 13.71 -15.85 -12.88
CA TYR A 259 12.93 -17.07 -13.03
C TYR A 259 11.77 -16.95 -14.03
N LEU A 260 11.32 -15.72 -14.33
CA LEU A 260 10.23 -15.45 -15.27
C LEU A 260 10.74 -15.35 -16.72
N GLY A 261 11.98 -14.90 -16.94
CA GLY A 261 12.54 -14.64 -18.28
C GLY A 261 12.93 -15.88 -19.09
N GLN A 262 12.94 -17.08 -18.52
CA GLN A 262 13.30 -18.30 -19.24
C GLN A 262 12.18 -18.86 -20.14
N GLN A 263 10.93 -18.54 -19.86
CA GLN A 263 9.80 -19.04 -20.68
C GLN A 263 9.63 -18.26 -21.98
N GLU A 264 9.91 -16.98 -22.04
CA GLU A 264 9.81 -16.19 -23.28
C GLU A 264 10.90 -16.52 -24.29
N ALA A 265 12.13 -16.83 -23.84
CA ALA A 265 13.20 -17.26 -24.71
C ALA A 265 12.92 -18.62 -25.36
N ALA A 266 12.29 -19.56 -24.64
CA ALA A 266 11.90 -20.86 -25.17
C ALA A 266 10.72 -20.77 -26.16
N ALA A 267 9.74 -19.89 -25.87
CA ALA A 267 8.60 -19.66 -26.78
C ALA A 267 9.02 -18.89 -28.03
N GLY A 268 9.94 -17.95 -27.94
CA GLY A 268 10.53 -17.20 -29.06
C GLY A 268 11.38 -18.09 -29.98
N ALA A 269 12.14 -19.03 -29.41
CA ALA A 269 12.93 -19.98 -30.19
C ALA A 269 12.06 -21.00 -30.96
N ALA A 270 10.97 -21.47 -30.34
CA ALA A 270 10.00 -22.36 -31.00
C ALA A 270 9.21 -21.66 -32.14
N GLY A 271 8.84 -20.37 -31.93
CA GLY A 271 8.16 -19.57 -32.96
C GLY A 271 9.09 -19.17 -34.12
N GLY A 272 10.39 -19.00 -33.88
CA GLY A 272 11.38 -18.69 -34.92
C GLY A 272 11.62 -19.83 -35.92
N LEU A 273 11.60 -21.07 -35.46
CA LEU A 273 11.82 -22.25 -36.33
C LEU A 273 10.64 -22.50 -37.24
N THR A 274 9.41 -22.31 -36.78
CA THR A 274 8.19 -22.46 -37.61
C THR A 274 8.06 -21.36 -38.67
N GLY A 275 8.46 -20.11 -38.37
CA GLY A 275 8.44 -18.99 -39.29
C GLY A 275 9.47 -19.12 -40.43
N THR A 276 10.62 -19.74 -40.18
CA THR A 276 11.68 -19.91 -41.17
C THR A 276 11.35 -21.05 -42.13
N VAL A 277 10.74 -22.15 -41.66
CA VAL A 277 10.32 -23.26 -42.49
C VAL A 277 9.19 -22.85 -43.42
N LEU A 278 8.23 -22.04 -42.96
CA LEU A 278 7.09 -21.58 -43.79
C LEU A 278 7.54 -20.63 -44.92
N LYS A 279 8.56 -19.76 -44.68
CA LYS A 279 9.13 -18.87 -45.70
C LYS A 279 9.95 -19.60 -46.73
N GLY A 280 10.54 -20.76 -46.40
CA GLY A 280 11.24 -21.62 -47.36
C GLY A 280 10.34 -22.33 -48.33
N LEU A 281 9.15 -22.73 -47.86
CA LEU A 281 8.16 -23.45 -48.73
C LEU A 281 7.40 -22.54 -49.70
N LEU A 282 7.31 -21.23 -49.45
CA LEU A 282 6.62 -20.27 -50.31
C LEU A 282 7.52 -19.59 -51.37
N ARG A 283 8.82 -19.91 -51.45
CA ARG A 283 9.76 -19.37 -52.45
C ARG A 283 10.16 -20.39 -53.53
N GLY A 284 9.51 -21.53 -53.60
CA GLY A 284 9.80 -22.57 -54.57
C GLY A 284 8.64 -22.82 -55.56
N GLN A 285 8.08 -21.76 -56.15
CA GLN A 285 7.33 -21.82 -57.43
C GLN A 285 7.63 -20.58 -58.24
#